data_d9a35a9349ef5816b0fc5b7993316b85
#
_entry.id   d9a35a9349ef5816b0fc5b7993316b85
#
_cell.length_a   1.000
_cell.length_b   1.000
_cell.length_c   1.000
_cell.angle_alpha   90.00
_cell.angle_beta   90.00
_cell.angle_gamma   90.00
#
_symmetry.space_group_name_H-M   'P 1'
#
loop_
_entity.id
_entity.type
_entity.pdbx_description
1 polymer ?
#
loop_
_entity_poly.entity_id
_entity_poly.type
_entity_poly.pdbx_seq_one_letter_code
_entity_poly.pdbx_strand_id
1 'polypeptide(L)'
;MKDIQASIITEGISTYFTMITPQNECEITLDGATYHALSHDLIFSREDMQYQATESLLVYDFQASFFDSLFDSQISDCSILYDFLHAPDASGEHLYFSNIGNDALYTLELIFNEFPRDDIYHEKIIRLLLVGLFSFLDRNHSETLLIPRSTMIQNHIFGKIMKYIGEHYRDVTLDQVAKEFNYHPDYLSYRFKKITGMSFSKKLLSIRMEESMHLLLTTEMTIQEIAEFNGYHDRSHFSRNFKEYTGMTPKQFRKSHQKNHQSQ
;
A
#
# COMPACT_ATOMS: atom_id res chain seq x y z
N MET A 1 5.98 22.31 -17.41
CA MET A 1 6.23 20.92 -17.87
C MET A 1 4.90 20.21 -17.65
N LYS A 2 4.36 19.52 -18.64
CA LYS A 2 3.07 18.81 -18.43
C LYS A 2 3.32 17.67 -17.43
N ASP A 3 2.43 17.51 -16.46
CA ASP A 3 2.56 16.47 -15.41
C ASP A 3 2.28 15.06 -15.94
N ILE A 4 1.78 14.96 -17.19
CA ILE A 4 1.47 13.72 -17.88
C ILE A 4 1.85 13.83 -19.36
N GLN A 5 2.35 12.71 -19.92
CA GLN A 5 2.71 12.58 -21.33
C GLN A 5 2.25 11.22 -21.87
N ALA A 6 1.91 11.14 -23.14
CA ALA A 6 1.65 9.89 -23.85
C ALA A 6 2.55 9.79 -25.08
N SER A 7 3.07 8.60 -25.35
CA SER A 7 3.94 8.30 -26.47
C SER A 7 3.69 6.90 -27.05
N ILE A 8 4.06 6.72 -28.31
CA ILE A 8 4.06 5.39 -28.95
C ILE A 8 5.51 5.06 -29.27
N ILE A 9 6.06 4.06 -28.59
CA ILE A 9 7.47 3.68 -28.63
C ILE A 9 7.63 2.16 -28.53
N THR A 10 8.84 1.66 -28.80
CA THR A 10 9.18 0.23 -28.67
C THR A 10 10.12 -0.03 -27.49
N GLU A 11 10.77 1.01 -26.96
CA GLU A 11 11.69 0.91 -25.83
C GLU A 11 11.74 2.20 -25.02
N GLY A 12 12.09 2.11 -23.76
CA GLY A 12 12.23 3.29 -22.88
C GLY A 12 12.66 2.95 -21.47
N ILE A 13 12.66 3.98 -20.64
CA ILE A 13 12.90 3.90 -19.19
C ILE A 13 11.74 4.62 -18.51
N SER A 14 11.15 3.96 -17.52
CA SER A 14 10.02 4.52 -16.77
C SER A 14 10.43 5.75 -15.96
N THR A 15 9.50 6.70 -15.88
CA THR A 15 9.58 7.88 -15.01
C THR A 15 9.02 7.55 -13.62
N TYR A 16 8.49 8.55 -12.89
CA TYR A 16 7.94 8.31 -11.55
C TYR A 16 6.86 7.21 -11.52
N PHE A 17 5.92 7.27 -12.46
CA PHE A 17 4.90 6.23 -12.66
C PHE A 17 4.60 6.15 -14.14
N THR A 18 4.76 4.97 -14.71
CA THR A 18 4.54 4.72 -16.13
C THR A 18 3.51 3.62 -16.31
N MET A 19 2.55 3.87 -17.17
CA MET A 19 1.53 2.92 -17.58
C MET A 19 1.81 2.51 -19.03
N ILE A 20 1.94 1.21 -19.30
CA ILE A 20 2.32 0.64 -20.59
C ILE A 20 1.26 -0.34 -21.03
N THR A 21 0.79 -0.20 -22.27
CA THR A 21 -0.10 -1.18 -22.91
C THR A 21 0.39 -1.51 -24.32
N PRO A 22 0.52 -2.80 -24.67
CA PRO A 22 0.83 -3.21 -26.03
C PRO A 22 -0.31 -2.85 -27.00
N GLN A 23 0.03 -2.35 -28.18
CA GLN A 23 -0.99 -2.12 -29.23
C GLN A 23 -1.35 -3.40 -29.99
N ASN A 24 -0.41 -4.33 -30.08
CA ASN A 24 -0.55 -5.64 -30.68
C ASN A 24 0.07 -6.70 -29.80
N GLU A 25 -0.17 -7.97 -30.10
CA GLU A 25 0.54 -9.09 -29.50
C GLU A 25 2.04 -8.97 -29.76
N CYS A 26 2.85 -9.04 -28.70
CA CYS A 26 4.30 -8.86 -28.80
C CYS A 26 5.06 -9.57 -27.67
N GLU A 27 6.36 -9.66 -27.82
CA GLU A 27 7.25 -9.92 -26.69
C GLU A 27 7.69 -8.60 -26.06
N ILE A 28 7.52 -8.48 -24.76
CA ILE A 28 7.99 -7.35 -23.98
C ILE A 28 9.00 -7.80 -22.93
N THR A 29 10.14 -7.13 -22.88
CA THR A 29 11.17 -7.34 -21.86
C THR A 29 11.09 -6.20 -20.86
N LEU A 30 10.94 -6.54 -19.58
CA LEU A 30 10.87 -5.65 -18.44
C LEU A 30 12.02 -6.02 -17.51
N ASP A 31 12.98 -5.13 -17.36
CA ASP A 31 14.18 -5.35 -16.50
C ASP A 31 14.88 -6.72 -16.71
N GLY A 32 14.98 -7.14 -17.98
CA GLY A 32 15.62 -8.39 -18.38
C GLY A 32 14.71 -9.63 -18.30
N ALA A 33 13.47 -9.54 -17.85
CA ALA A 33 12.48 -10.60 -17.90
C ALA A 33 11.55 -10.42 -19.11
N THR A 34 11.41 -11.45 -19.95
CA THR A 34 10.59 -11.39 -21.17
C THR A 34 9.22 -12.04 -20.95
N TYR A 35 8.18 -11.33 -21.39
CA TYR A 35 6.77 -11.73 -21.30
C TYR A 35 6.17 -11.73 -22.69
N HIS A 36 5.23 -12.63 -22.92
CA HIS A 36 4.35 -12.60 -24.08
C HIS A 36 3.13 -11.74 -23.75
N ALA A 37 3.01 -10.59 -24.38
CA ALA A 37 2.05 -9.54 -24.02
C ALA A 37 0.98 -9.39 -25.11
N LEU A 38 -0.25 -9.16 -24.70
CA LEU A 38 -1.42 -8.97 -25.55
C LEU A 38 -1.94 -7.52 -25.44
N SER A 39 -2.71 -7.09 -26.43
CA SER A 39 -3.33 -5.74 -26.45
C SER A 39 -4.32 -5.48 -25.30
N HIS A 40 -4.68 -6.51 -24.52
CA HIS A 40 -5.55 -6.41 -23.34
C HIS A 40 -4.75 -6.44 -22.04
N ASP A 41 -3.44 -6.35 -22.12
CA ASP A 41 -2.56 -6.35 -20.96
C ASP A 41 -2.18 -4.92 -20.59
N LEU A 42 -1.93 -4.72 -19.31
CA LEU A 42 -1.56 -3.43 -18.75
C LEU A 42 -0.43 -3.60 -17.75
N ILE A 43 0.61 -2.81 -17.92
CA ILE A 43 1.77 -2.82 -17.05
C ILE A 43 1.87 -1.46 -16.39
N PHE A 44 2.00 -1.44 -15.07
CA PHE A 44 2.44 -0.28 -14.32
C PHE A 44 3.89 -0.45 -13.93
N SER A 45 4.68 0.59 -14.07
CA SER A 45 6.06 0.58 -13.63
C SER A 45 6.42 1.82 -12.85
N ARG A 46 7.40 1.68 -11.98
CA ARG A 46 8.03 2.76 -11.25
C ARG A 46 9.29 3.24 -11.98
N GLU A 47 9.84 4.34 -11.51
CA GLU A 47 11.07 4.95 -12.01
C GLU A 47 12.20 3.93 -12.21
N ASP A 48 13.04 4.19 -13.20
CA ASP A 48 14.23 3.43 -13.59
C ASP A 48 13.98 2.04 -14.18
N MET A 49 12.73 1.57 -14.35
CA MET A 49 12.49 0.31 -15.04
C MET A 49 12.76 0.44 -16.53
N GLN A 50 13.63 -0.43 -17.07
CA GLN A 50 13.87 -0.53 -18.50
C GLN A 50 12.85 -1.45 -19.16
N TYR A 51 12.32 -1.03 -20.30
CA TYR A 51 11.40 -1.85 -21.11
C TYR A 51 11.72 -1.76 -22.57
N GLN A 52 11.54 -2.91 -23.26
CA GLN A 52 11.71 -3.06 -24.71
C GLN A 52 10.69 -4.06 -25.24
N ALA A 53 10.10 -3.79 -26.39
CA ALA A 53 9.14 -4.68 -27.03
C ALA A 53 9.43 -4.87 -28.51
N THR A 54 8.94 -5.98 -29.07
CA THR A 54 9.02 -6.29 -30.51
C THR A 54 8.04 -5.49 -31.35
N GLU A 55 7.00 -4.94 -30.73
CA GLU A 55 5.95 -4.13 -31.35
C GLU A 55 5.73 -2.82 -30.60
N SER A 56 4.91 -1.95 -31.16
CA SER A 56 4.61 -0.64 -30.56
C SER A 56 3.85 -0.75 -29.24
N LEU A 57 4.35 -0.02 -28.26
CA LEU A 57 3.74 0.18 -26.94
C LEU A 57 3.11 1.56 -26.88
N LEU A 58 1.94 1.67 -26.28
CA LEU A 58 1.35 2.91 -25.87
C LEU A 58 1.77 3.15 -24.42
N VAL A 59 2.48 4.24 -24.19
CA VAL A 59 3.11 4.56 -22.91
C VAL A 59 2.58 5.88 -22.38
N TYR A 60 2.18 5.89 -21.11
CA TYR A 60 1.73 7.07 -20.38
C TYR A 60 2.63 7.32 -19.19
N ASP A 61 3.31 8.43 -19.21
CA ASP A 61 4.20 8.85 -18.13
C ASP A 61 3.53 9.91 -17.24
N PHE A 62 3.58 9.69 -15.94
CA PHE A 62 3.02 10.57 -14.93
C PHE A 62 4.13 11.05 -13.99
N GLN A 63 4.15 12.34 -13.69
CA GLN A 63 5.06 12.92 -12.71
C GLN A 63 4.51 12.77 -11.28
N ALA A 64 5.39 12.83 -10.28
CA ALA A 64 5.02 12.74 -8.87
C ALA A 64 3.94 13.76 -8.45
N SER A 65 3.98 14.97 -9.01
CA SER A 65 3.03 16.05 -8.76
C SER A 65 1.59 15.73 -9.17
N PHE A 66 1.40 14.75 -10.06
CA PHE A 66 0.09 14.28 -10.47
C PHE A 66 -0.65 13.52 -9.36
N PHE A 67 0.09 12.83 -8.48
CA PHE A 67 -0.45 12.02 -7.39
C PHE A 67 -0.42 12.81 -6.08
N ASP A 68 -1.39 13.69 -5.90
CA ASP A 68 -1.54 14.49 -4.69
C ASP A 68 -2.39 13.78 -3.60
N SER A 69 -2.48 14.38 -2.42
CA SER A 69 -3.22 13.82 -1.29
C SER A 69 -4.71 13.61 -1.58
N LEU A 70 -5.29 14.37 -2.51
CA LEU A 70 -6.68 14.19 -2.93
C LEU A 70 -6.84 12.93 -3.78
N PHE A 71 -5.93 12.70 -4.73
CA PHE A 71 -5.90 11.47 -5.53
C PHE A 71 -5.68 10.26 -4.62
N ASP A 72 -4.70 10.32 -3.72
CA ASP A 72 -4.39 9.27 -2.76
C ASP A 72 -5.59 8.87 -1.91
N SER A 73 -6.37 9.85 -1.45
CA SER A 73 -7.58 9.58 -0.67
C SER A 73 -8.66 8.83 -1.46
N GLN A 74 -8.70 9.00 -2.78
CA GLN A 74 -9.67 8.35 -3.67
C GLN A 74 -9.28 6.92 -4.04
N ILE A 75 -7.99 6.58 -4.00
CA ILE A 75 -7.47 5.24 -4.31
C ILE A 75 -7.07 4.44 -3.07
N SER A 76 -7.28 4.98 -1.88
CA SER A 76 -6.88 4.32 -0.61
C SER A 76 -7.48 2.92 -0.43
N ASP A 77 -8.61 2.64 -1.07
CA ASP A 77 -9.26 1.32 -1.09
C ASP A 77 -8.65 0.38 -2.14
N CYS A 78 -7.95 0.90 -3.14
CA CYS A 78 -7.26 0.12 -4.17
C CYS A 78 -5.90 -0.34 -3.67
N SER A 79 -5.91 -1.29 -2.75
CA SER A 79 -4.79 -1.61 -1.87
C SER A 79 -3.48 -1.97 -2.61
N ILE A 80 -3.54 -2.70 -3.73
CA ILE A 80 -2.36 -3.10 -4.50
C ILE A 80 -1.71 -1.89 -5.19
N LEU A 81 -2.52 -1.07 -5.83
CA LEU A 81 -2.03 0.09 -6.58
C LEU A 81 -1.62 1.23 -5.64
N TYR A 82 -2.33 1.42 -4.53
CA TYR A 82 -1.93 2.36 -3.49
C TYR A 82 -0.55 2.00 -2.91
N ASP A 83 -0.36 0.73 -2.51
CA ASP A 83 0.93 0.25 -1.99
C ASP A 83 2.04 0.36 -3.05
N PHE A 84 1.72 0.12 -4.32
CA PHE A 84 2.67 0.27 -5.42
C PHE A 84 3.14 1.70 -5.63
N LEU A 85 2.23 2.67 -5.57
CA LEU A 85 2.55 4.09 -5.69
C LEU A 85 3.42 4.60 -4.53
N HIS A 86 3.20 4.08 -3.32
CA HIS A 86 3.84 4.57 -2.10
C HIS A 86 4.97 3.69 -1.56
N ALA A 87 5.34 2.61 -2.27
CA ALA A 87 6.46 1.77 -1.85
C ALA A 87 7.79 2.56 -1.85
N PRO A 88 8.51 2.63 -0.73
CA PRO A 88 9.71 3.47 -0.61
C PRO A 88 10.89 3.03 -1.48
N ASP A 89 10.95 1.75 -1.87
CA ASP A 89 12.06 1.16 -2.63
C ASP A 89 11.53 0.45 -3.89
N ALA A 90 10.61 1.06 -4.61
CA ALA A 90 9.96 0.45 -5.79
C ALA A 90 10.62 0.84 -7.14
N SER A 91 11.83 1.44 -7.10
CA SER A 91 12.60 1.71 -8.32
C SER A 91 12.85 0.41 -9.09
N GLY A 92 12.54 0.40 -10.40
CA GLY A 92 12.62 -0.78 -11.26
C GLY A 92 11.47 -1.80 -11.06
N GLU A 93 10.56 -1.63 -10.11
CA GLU A 93 9.43 -2.55 -9.94
C GLU A 93 8.28 -2.29 -10.91
N HIS A 94 7.54 -3.35 -11.22
CA HIS A 94 6.37 -3.28 -12.09
C HIS A 94 5.24 -4.20 -11.61
N LEU A 95 4.00 -3.85 -11.97
CA LEU A 95 2.82 -4.70 -11.87
C LEU A 95 2.37 -5.04 -13.29
N TYR A 96 2.18 -6.32 -13.56
CA TYR A 96 1.69 -6.81 -14.85
C TYR A 96 0.28 -7.38 -14.68
N PHE A 97 -0.70 -6.75 -15.29
CA PHE A 97 -2.09 -7.23 -15.36
C PHE A 97 -2.34 -7.83 -16.73
N SER A 98 -2.66 -9.11 -16.77
CA SER A 98 -3.05 -9.78 -18.01
C SER A 98 -4.58 -9.80 -18.17
N ASN A 99 -5.06 -9.55 -19.38
CA ASN A 99 -6.48 -9.58 -19.73
C ASN A 99 -7.38 -8.79 -18.74
N ILE A 100 -7.15 -7.48 -18.67
CA ILE A 100 -7.74 -6.58 -17.67
C ILE A 100 -9.28 -6.44 -17.73
N GLY A 101 -9.93 -7.09 -18.69
CA GLY A 101 -11.38 -7.04 -18.84
C GLY A 101 -11.90 -5.76 -19.54
N ASN A 102 -13.14 -5.85 -20.02
CA ASN A 102 -13.72 -4.80 -20.86
C ASN A 102 -13.86 -3.44 -20.15
N ASP A 103 -14.26 -3.42 -18.87
CA ASP A 103 -14.46 -2.16 -18.13
C ASP A 103 -13.15 -1.37 -18.01
N ALA A 104 -12.04 -2.04 -17.72
CA ALA A 104 -10.72 -1.44 -17.67
C ALA A 104 -10.24 -1.02 -19.06
N LEU A 105 -10.48 -1.84 -20.11
CA LEU A 105 -10.14 -1.50 -21.49
C LEU A 105 -10.87 -0.25 -21.99
N TYR A 106 -12.18 -0.14 -21.77
CA TYR A 106 -12.94 1.07 -22.11
C TYR A 106 -12.44 2.30 -21.35
N THR A 107 -12.05 2.12 -20.11
CA THR A 107 -11.48 3.23 -19.32
C THR A 107 -10.13 3.67 -19.87
N LEU A 108 -9.26 2.73 -20.30
CA LEU A 108 -8.00 3.03 -20.98
C LEU A 108 -8.23 3.77 -22.30
N GLU A 109 -9.22 3.37 -23.08
CA GLU A 109 -9.59 4.04 -24.33
C GLU A 109 -10.04 5.49 -24.07
N LEU A 110 -10.82 5.72 -23.03
CA LEU A 110 -11.21 7.09 -22.62
C LEU A 110 -10.00 7.92 -22.19
N ILE A 111 -9.07 7.34 -21.41
CA ILE A 111 -7.82 7.99 -21.03
C ILE A 111 -7.03 8.36 -22.29
N PHE A 112 -6.86 7.42 -23.24
CA PHE A 112 -6.15 7.67 -24.49
C PHE A 112 -6.75 8.83 -25.29
N ASN A 113 -8.08 8.87 -25.41
CA ASN A 113 -8.80 9.92 -26.13
C ASN A 113 -8.75 11.29 -25.43
N GLU A 114 -8.47 11.31 -24.12
CA GLU A 114 -8.34 12.54 -23.35
C GLU A 114 -6.93 13.16 -23.45
N PHE A 115 -5.88 12.36 -23.64
CA PHE A 115 -4.49 12.85 -23.66
C PHE A 115 -4.17 13.97 -24.67
N PRO A 116 -4.68 13.96 -25.93
CA PRO A 116 -4.41 15.01 -26.88
C PRO A 116 -5.14 16.33 -26.59
N ARG A 117 -6.08 16.34 -25.65
CA ARG A 117 -6.82 17.56 -25.24
C ARG A 117 -5.93 18.48 -24.42
N ASP A 118 -6.21 19.78 -24.49
CA ASP A 118 -5.44 20.81 -23.78
C ASP A 118 -6.40 21.87 -23.22
N ASP A 119 -7.45 21.42 -22.51
CA ASP A 119 -8.41 22.29 -21.85
C ASP A 119 -8.26 22.21 -20.33
N ILE A 120 -8.97 23.09 -19.62
CA ILE A 120 -8.90 23.20 -18.16
C ILE A 120 -9.43 21.96 -17.41
N TYR A 121 -10.11 21.04 -18.09
CA TYR A 121 -10.70 19.85 -17.52
C TYR A 121 -9.85 18.59 -17.75
N HIS A 122 -8.89 18.63 -18.69
CA HIS A 122 -8.06 17.52 -19.13
C HIS A 122 -7.47 16.72 -17.94
N GLU A 123 -6.70 17.37 -17.08
CA GLU A 123 -6.07 16.69 -15.94
C GLU A 123 -7.09 16.12 -14.96
N LYS A 124 -8.16 16.85 -14.68
CA LYS A 124 -9.24 16.38 -13.80
C LYS A 124 -9.94 15.14 -14.34
N ILE A 125 -10.21 15.10 -15.65
CA ILE A 125 -10.85 13.95 -16.29
C ILE A 125 -9.92 12.74 -16.22
N ILE A 126 -8.63 12.89 -16.53
CA ILE A 126 -7.66 11.78 -16.43
C ILE A 126 -7.56 11.24 -15.00
N ARG A 127 -7.54 12.11 -13.98
CA ARG A 127 -7.54 11.68 -12.57
C ARG A 127 -8.76 10.82 -12.22
N LEU A 128 -9.95 11.24 -12.63
CA LEU A 128 -11.19 10.49 -12.39
C LEU A 128 -11.19 9.13 -13.12
N LEU A 129 -10.71 9.10 -14.36
CA LEU A 129 -10.58 7.87 -15.14
C LEU A 129 -9.57 6.91 -14.52
N LEU A 130 -8.43 7.41 -14.02
CA LEU A 130 -7.44 6.58 -13.32
C LEU A 130 -7.99 6.00 -12.01
N VAL A 131 -8.74 6.75 -11.23
CA VAL A 131 -9.43 6.22 -10.04
C VAL A 131 -10.37 5.08 -10.42
N GLY A 132 -11.16 5.25 -11.51
CA GLY A 132 -12.01 4.19 -12.05
C GLY A 132 -11.22 2.97 -12.51
N LEU A 133 -10.16 3.18 -13.30
CA LEU A 133 -9.28 2.11 -13.78
C LEU A 133 -8.67 1.32 -12.61
N PHE A 134 -8.14 2.01 -11.60
CA PHE A 134 -7.56 1.38 -10.42
C PHE A 134 -8.58 0.54 -9.66
N SER A 135 -9.81 1.04 -9.55
CA SER A 135 -10.91 0.30 -8.90
C SER A 135 -11.31 -0.96 -9.68
N PHE A 136 -11.34 -0.90 -11.02
CA PHE A 136 -11.61 -2.08 -11.86
C PHE A 136 -10.50 -3.13 -11.75
N LEU A 137 -9.24 -2.69 -11.77
CA LEU A 137 -8.09 -3.58 -11.64
C LEU A 137 -8.02 -4.21 -10.24
N ASP A 138 -8.23 -3.45 -9.18
CA ASP A 138 -8.20 -3.98 -7.80
C ASP A 138 -9.33 -4.98 -7.56
N ARG A 139 -10.51 -4.77 -8.12
CA ARG A 139 -11.64 -5.71 -8.05
C ARG A 139 -11.30 -7.08 -8.62
N ASN A 140 -10.54 -7.14 -9.70
CA ASN A 140 -10.26 -8.35 -10.48
C ASN A 140 -8.80 -8.83 -10.35
N HIS A 141 -8.00 -8.25 -9.46
CA HIS A 141 -6.56 -8.49 -9.41
C HIS A 141 -6.17 -9.95 -9.15
N SER A 142 -6.97 -10.68 -8.39
CA SER A 142 -6.70 -12.10 -8.09
C SER A 142 -6.65 -12.99 -9.35
N GLU A 143 -7.29 -12.57 -10.43
CA GLU A 143 -7.39 -13.31 -11.70
C GLU A 143 -6.45 -12.75 -12.78
N THR A 144 -6.17 -11.45 -12.72
CA THR A 144 -5.51 -10.72 -13.80
C THR A 144 -4.06 -10.35 -13.52
N LEU A 145 -3.68 -10.24 -12.23
CA LEU A 145 -2.36 -9.79 -11.85
C LEU A 145 -1.32 -10.90 -11.98
N LEU A 146 -0.46 -10.80 -12.99
CA LEU A 146 0.75 -11.60 -13.14
C LEU A 146 1.88 -10.88 -12.40
N ILE A 147 2.34 -11.44 -11.28
CA ILE A 147 3.46 -10.85 -10.58
C ILE A 147 4.65 -11.79 -10.71
N PRO A 148 5.80 -11.35 -11.24
CA PRO A 148 7.06 -11.97 -10.91
C PRO A 148 7.17 -11.90 -9.39
N ARG A 149 7.74 -12.91 -8.74
CA ARG A 149 7.82 -13.07 -7.26
C ARG A 149 8.48 -11.86 -6.59
N SER A 150 7.89 -10.68 -6.74
CA SER A 150 8.45 -9.43 -6.26
C SER A 150 8.18 -9.26 -4.76
N THR A 151 9.06 -8.52 -4.12
CA THR A 151 8.99 -8.07 -2.72
C THR A 151 7.65 -7.40 -2.40
N MET A 152 6.98 -6.83 -3.40
CA MET A 152 5.73 -6.07 -3.27
C MET A 152 4.51 -6.86 -2.84
N ILE A 153 4.23 -8.05 -3.43
CA ILE A 153 3.10 -8.87 -2.98
C ILE A 153 3.29 -9.24 -1.52
N GLN A 154 4.55 -9.54 -1.17
CA GLN A 154 4.88 -9.88 0.20
C GLN A 154 4.62 -8.69 1.12
N ASN A 155 4.86 -7.46 0.66
CA ASN A 155 4.57 -6.24 1.41
C ASN A 155 3.06 -5.96 1.46
N HIS A 156 2.32 -6.20 0.39
CA HIS A 156 0.86 -6.05 0.35
C HIS A 156 0.15 -7.03 1.31
N ILE A 157 0.49 -8.32 1.23
CA ILE A 157 -0.03 -9.32 2.19
C ILE A 157 0.37 -8.92 3.61
N PHE A 158 1.57 -8.39 3.78
CA PHE A 158 2.04 -7.90 5.07
C PHE A 158 1.25 -6.67 5.55
N GLY A 159 0.87 -5.75 4.66
CA GLY A 159 -0.04 -4.63 4.94
C GLY A 159 -1.40 -5.13 5.48
N LYS A 160 -2.00 -6.14 4.84
CA LYS A 160 -3.24 -6.79 5.33
C LYS A 160 -3.04 -7.44 6.70
N ILE A 161 -1.89 -8.11 6.92
CA ILE A 161 -1.53 -8.67 8.21
C ILE A 161 -1.44 -7.58 9.29
N MET A 162 -0.79 -6.46 8.99
CA MET A 162 -0.66 -5.33 9.92
C MET A 162 -2.01 -4.69 10.24
N LYS A 163 -2.88 -4.52 9.25
CA LYS A 163 -4.25 -4.05 9.44
C LYS A 163 -5.03 -5.00 10.35
N TYR A 164 -5.01 -6.28 10.06
CA TYR A 164 -5.66 -7.31 10.88
C TYR A 164 -5.16 -7.29 12.34
N ILE A 165 -3.85 -7.18 12.55
CA ILE A 165 -3.27 -7.05 13.90
C ILE A 165 -3.78 -5.77 14.58
N GLY A 166 -3.85 -4.65 13.87
CA GLY A 166 -4.37 -3.38 14.38
C GLY A 166 -5.84 -3.44 14.79
N GLU A 167 -6.66 -4.18 14.07
CA GLU A 167 -8.08 -4.38 14.36
C GLU A 167 -8.33 -5.37 15.52
N HIS A 168 -7.41 -6.34 15.73
CA HIS A 168 -7.55 -7.42 16.70
C HIS A 168 -6.48 -7.42 17.81
N TYR A 169 -5.77 -6.31 17.98
CA TYR A 169 -4.59 -6.23 18.86
C TYR A 169 -4.83 -6.61 20.32
N ARG A 170 -6.08 -6.62 20.78
CA ARG A 170 -6.44 -6.93 22.17
C ARG A 170 -6.18 -8.37 22.55
N ASP A 171 -6.44 -9.30 21.63
CA ASP A 171 -6.43 -10.74 21.90
C ASP A 171 -5.71 -11.57 20.82
N VAL A 172 -5.28 -10.95 19.73
CA VAL A 172 -4.65 -11.66 18.61
C VAL A 172 -3.33 -12.31 18.99
N THR A 173 -3.13 -13.54 18.50
CA THR A 173 -1.88 -14.28 18.61
C THR A 173 -1.23 -14.49 17.24
N LEU A 174 0.07 -14.80 17.21
CA LEU A 174 0.78 -15.13 15.98
C LEU A 174 0.13 -16.31 15.23
N ASP A 175 -0.32 -17.33 15.97
CA ASP A 175 -0.95 -18.53 15.40
C ASP A 175 -2.29 -18.21 14.75
N GLN A 176 -3.08 -17.31 15.34
CA GLN A 176 -4.32 -16.83 14.74
C GLN A 176 -4.07 -16.07 13.44
N VAL A 177 -3.09 -15.16 13.42
CA VAL A 177 -2.70 -14.44 12.21
C VAL A 177 -2.16 -15.40 11.15
N ALA A 178 -1.32 -16.36 11.54
CA ALA A 178 -0.79 -17.36 10.62
C ALA A 178 -1.92 -18.21 9.98
N LYS A 179 -2.89 -18.60 10.77
CA LYS A 179 -4.07 -19.35 10.31
C LYS A 179 -4.94 -18.51 9.37
N GLU A 180 -5.21 -17.25 9.70
CA GLU A 180 -6.03 -16.33 8.89
C GLU A 180 -5.44 -16.10 7.50
N PHE A 181 -4.12 -15.97 7.42
CA PHE A 181 -3.41 -15.71 6.17
C PHE A 181 -2.79 -16.97 5.54
N ASN A 182 -3.15 -18.17 6.00
CA ASN A 182 -2.66 -19.46 5.50
C ASN A 182 -1.13 -19.61 5.53
N TYR A 183 -0.47 -19.08 6.57
CA TYR A 183 0.96 -19.26 6.80
C TYR A 183 1.26 -20.27 7.90
N HIS A 184 2.44 -20.88 7.82
CA HIS A 184 3.01 -21.57 8.98
C HIS A 184 3.49 -20.53 10.01
N PRO A 185 3.22 -20.69 11.33
CA PRO A 185 3.58 -19.71 12.36
C PRO A 185 5.07 -19.33 12.36
N ASP A 186 5.97 -20.32 12.23
CA ASP A 186 7.43 -20.07 12.19
C ASP A 186 7.84 -19.23 10.98
N TYR A 187 7.24 -19.52 9.81
CA TYR A 187 7.49 -18.73 8.61
C TYR A 187 6.98 -17.31 8.78
N LEU A 188 5.77 -17.11 9.30
CA LEU A 188 5.23 -15.79 9.57
C LEU A 188 6.09 -15.03 10.58
N SER A 189 6.54 -15.68 11.66
CA SER A 189 7.43 -15.08 12.66
C SER A 189 8.75 -14.59 12.06
N TYR A 190 9.38 -15.42 11.23
CA TYR A 190 10.61 -15.07 10.51
C TYR A 190 10.38 -13.87 9.57
N ARG A 191 9.34 -13.93 8.74
CA ARG A 191 8.99 -12.87 7.79
C ARG A 191 8.66 -11.57 8.50
N PHE A 192 7.87 -11.63 9.55
CA PHE A 192 7.49 -10.48 10.36
C PHE A 192 8.72 -9.74 10.90
N LYS A 193 9.68 -10.48 11.47
CA LYS A 193 10.93 -9.91 11.96
C LYS A 193 11.79 -9.34 10.83
N LYS A 194 11.83 -9.99 9.67
CA LYS A 194 12.59 -9.53 8.50
C LYS A 194 12.05 -8.20 7.95
N ILE A 195 10.72 -8.02 7.89
CA ILE A 195 10.08 -6.83 7.33
C ILE A 195 10.07 -5.69 8.34
N THR A 196 9.68 -5.93 9.61
CA THR A 196 9.51 -4.88 10.61
C THR A 196 10.76 -4.58 11.43
N GLY A 197 11.79 -5.40 11.35
CA GLY A 197 12.95 -5.33 12.23
C GLY A 197 12.69 -5.80 13.66
N MET A 198 11.44 -6.18 14.02
CA MET A 198 11.07 -6.59 15.38
C MET A 198 10.17 -7.83 15.39
N SER A 199 10.11 -8.53 16.54
CA SER A 199 9.23 -9.69 16.68
C SER A 199 7.74 -9.27 16.71
N PHE A 200 6.85 -10.20 16.35
CA PHE A 200 5.41 -10.03 16.44
C PHE A 200 4.97 -9.52 17.83
N SER A 201 5.47 -10.16 18.90
CA SER A 201 5.14 -9.76 20.28
C SER A 201 5.59 -8.34 20.62
N LYS A 202 6.74 -7.89 20.13
CA LYS A 202 7.20 -6.50 20.31
C LYS A 202 6.33 -5.50 19.57
N LYS A 203 5.92 -5.82 18.34
CA LYS A 203 5.02 -4.95 17.56
C LYS A 203 3.63 -4.89 18.20
N LEU A 204 3.08 -6.01 18.63
CA LEU A 204 1.81 -6.05 19.34
C LEU A 204 1.87 -5.25 20.65
N LEU A 205 2.99 -5.35 21.38
CA LEU A 205 3.23 -4.53 22.57
C LEU A 205 3.22 -3.03 22.22
N SER A 206 3.91 -2.60 21.15
CA SER A 206 3.90 -1.18 20.75
C SER A 206 2.50 -0.67 20.45
N ILE A 207 1.69 -1.43 19.68
CA ILE A 207 0.30 -1.06 19.38
C ILE A 207 -0.52 -0.90 20.66
N ARG A 208 -0.43 -1.86 21.60
CA ARG A 208 -1.14 -1.80 22.88
C ARG A 208 -0.71 -0.61 23.73
N MET A 209 0.58 -0.24 23.72
CA MET A 209 1.10 0.90 24.49
C MET A 209 0.70 2.23 23.86
N GLU A 210 0.74 2.35 22.53
CA GLU A 210 0.30 3.54 21.80
C GLU A 210 -1.19 3.81 22.05
N GLU A 211 -2.04 2.79 21.97
CA GLU A 211 -3.46 2.91 22.28
C GLU A 211 -3.69 3.25 23.77
N SER A 212 -2.90 2.65 24.68
CA SER A 212 -2.97 2.99 26.10
C SER A 212 -2.60 4.44 26.38
N MET A 213 -1.60 4.99 25.68
CA MET A 213 -1.24 6.41 25.80
C MET A 213 -2.39 7.30 25.31
N HIS A 214 -3.01 6.94 24.19
CA HIS A 214 -4.18 7.65 23.66
C HIS A 214 -5.33 7.66 24.68
N LEU A 215 -5.72 6.51 25.22
CA LEU A 215 -6.80 6.40 26.21
C LEU A 215 -6.49 7.14 27.52
N LEU A 216 -5.23 7.13 27.95
CA LEU A 216 -4.80 7.88 29.15
C LEU A 216 -4.98 9.39 28.99
N LEU A 217 -4.88 9.91 27.78
CA LEU A 217 -4.96 11.35 27.47
C LEU A 217 -6.39 11.79 27.14
N THR A 218 -7.20 10.92 26.54
CA THR A 218 -8.49 11.30 25.96
C THR A 218 -9.70 10.83 26.75
N THR A 219 -9.50 9.96 27.76
CA THR A 219 -10.60 9.39 28.54
C THR A 219 -10.37 9.47 30.04
N GLU A 220 -11.45 9.38 30.82
CA GLU A 220 -11.41 9.28 32.30
C GLU A 220 -11.35 7.82 32.78
N MET A 221 -11.10 6.84 31.89
CA MET A 221 -10.96 5.44 32.26
C MET A 221 -9.88 5.25 33.33
N THR A 222 -10.15 4.37 34.27
CA THR A 222 -9.15 3.98 35.29
C THR A 222 -7.99 3.21 34.62
N ILE A 223 -6.85 3.14 35.30
CA ILE A 223 -5.70 2.38 34.84
C ILE A 223 -6.05 0.87 34.67
N GLN A 224 -6.94 0.37 35.52
CA GLN A 224 -7.42 -1.01 35.41
C GLN A 224 -8.25 -1.20 34.15
N GLU A 225 -9.21 -0.34 33.88
CA GLU A 225 -10.06 -0.41 32.67
C GLU A 225 -9.24 -0.29 31.39
N ILE A 226 -8.23 0.60 31.36
CA ILE A 226 -7.32 0.73 30.20
C ILE A 226 -6.49 -0.56 30.02
N ALA A 227 -6.01 -1.18 31.09
CA ALA A 227 -5.29 -2.43 31.01
C ALA A 227 -6.16 -3.55 30.42
N GLU A 228 -7.38 -3.72 30.93
CA GLU A 228 -8.35 -4.72 30.43
C GLU A 228 -8.74 -4.45 28.99
N PHE A 229 -9.01 -3.19 28.64
CA PHE A 229 -9.35 -2.77 27.26
C PHE A 229 -8.25 -3.11 26.26
N ASN A 230 -6.99 -3.05 26.65
CA ASN A 230 -5.83 -3.37 25.82
C ASN A 230 -5.38 -4.84 25.94
N GLY A 231 -6.23 -5.74 26.47
CA GLY A 231 -6.00 -7.19 26.50
C GLY A 231 -5.06 -7.64 27.62
N TYR A 232 -4.92 -6.88 28.71
CA TYR A 232 -4.16 -7.30 29.88
C TYR A 232 -5.10 -7.82 30.98
N HIS A 233 -4.85 -9.03 31.45
CA HIS A 233 -5.56 -9.60 32.59
C HIS A 233 -5.03 -9.13 33.94
N ASP A 234 -3.78 -8.61 33.96
CA ASP A 234 -3.12 -8.10 35.17
C ASP A 234 -2.62 -6.68 34.98
N ARG A 235 -3.14 -5.79 35.82
CA ARG A 235 -2.74 -4.38 35.89
C ARG A 235 -1.26 -4.18 36.22
N SER A 236 -0.67 -5.07 37.03
CA SER A 236 0.74 -4.94 37.41
C SER A 236 1.65 -5.24 36.23
N HIS A 237 1.30 -6.25 35.42
CA HIS A 237 1.97 -6.58 34.16
C HIS A 237 1.83 -5.45 33.15
N PHE A 238 0.62 -4.92 32.96
CA PHE A 238 0.39 -3.73 32.13
C PHE A 238 1.27 -2.55 32.55
N SER A 239 1.24 -2.17 33.84
CA SER A 239 1.97 -0.99 34.36
C SER A 239 3.48 -1.14 34.20
N ARG A 240 4.03 -2.35 34.29
CA ARG A 240 5.44 -2.65 34.06
C ARG A 240 5.79 -2.44 32.58
N ASN A 241 5.05 -3.07 31.65
CA ASN A 241 5.26 -2.93 30.21
C ASN A 241 5.12 -1.46 29.76
N PHE A 242 4.13 -0.75 30.29
CA PHE A 242 3.93 0.66 29.98
C PHE A 242 5.12 1.52 30.45
N LYS A 243 5.64 1.25 31.64
CA LYS A 243 6.82 1.96 32.15
C LYS A 243 8.08 1.62 31.36
N GLU A 244 8.27 0.38 30.96
CA GLU A 244 9.39 -0.03 30.12
C GLU A 244 9.32 0.65 28.74
N TYR A 245 8.13 0.79 28.17
CA TYR A 245 7.92 1.39 26.86
C TYR A 245 8.04 2.92 26.87
N THR A 246 7.46 3.60 27.87
CA THR A 246 7.35 5.07 27.91
C THR A 246 8.33 5.75 28.87
N GLY A 247 9.02 5.02 29.74
CA GLY A 247 9.84 5.54 30.82
C GLY A 247 9.04 5.99 32.07
N MET A 248 7.71 6.01 32.01
CA MET A 248 6.82 6.50 33.08
C MET A 248 5.75 5.48 33.44
N THR A 249 5.27 5.46 34.65
CA THR A 249 4.07 4.72 35.02
C THR A 249 2.84 5.35 34.36
N PRO A 250 1.75 4.57 34.07
CA PRO A 250 0.51 5.11 33.48
C PRO A 250 -0.05 6.32 34.28
N LYS A 251 0.03 6.27 35.62
CA LYS A 251 -0.42 7.37 36.47
C LYS A 251 0.44 8.63 36.33
N GLN A 252 1.76 8.46 36.21
CA GLN A 252 2.69 9.59 35.98
C GLN A 252 2.48 10.19 34.61
N PHE A 253 2.30 9.35 33.58
CA PHE A 253 2.05 9.76 32.21
C PHE A 253 0.77 10.61 32.11
N ARG A 254 -0.35 10.15 32.66
CA ARG A 254 -1.61 10.92 32.69
C ARG A 254 -1.41 12.28 33.41
N LYS A 255 -0.78 12.29 34.60
CA LYS A 255 -0.59 13.51 35.36
C LYS A 255 0.33 14.54 34.69
N SER A 256 1.37 14.09 33.98
CA SER A 256 2.31 14.99 33.33
C SER A 256 1.67 15.72 32.12
N HIS A 257 0.74 15.09 31.43
CA HIS A 257 0.07 15.69 30.28
C HIS A 257 -1.18 16.49 30.65
N GLN A 258 -1.89 16.15 31.72
CA GLN A 258 -3.03 16.95 32.20
C GLN A 258 -2.59 18.34 32.69
N LYS A 259 -1.38 18.50 33.24
CA LYS A 259 -0.85 19.80 33.66
C LYS A 259 -0.59 20.77 32.50
N ASN A 260 -0.30 20.26 31.31
CA ASN A 260 -0.05 21.09 30.10
C ASN A 260 -1.31 21.71 29.48
N HIS A 261 -2.50 21.15 29.78
CA HIS A 261 -3.79 21.68 29.30
C HIS A 261 -4.42 22.73 30.25
N GLN A 262 -3.90 22.88 31.47
CA GLN A 262 -4.39 23.89 32.43
C GLN A 262 -3.53 25.17 32.46
N SER A 263 -2.48 25.23 31.65
CA SER A 263 -1.52 26.35 31.58
C SER A 263 -1.58 27.13 30.28
N GLN A 264 -2.60 26.93 29.47
CA GLN A 264 -3.00 27.75 28.33
C GLN A 264 -4.39 28.32 28.57
#